data_34aa2683dfceaa0a9ec3d42ef6688691
#
_entry.id   34aa2683dfceaa0a9ec3d42ef6688691
#
_cell.length_a   1.000
_cell.length_b   1.000
_cell.length_c   1.000
_cell.angle_alpha   90.00
_cell.angle_beta   90.00
_cell.angle_gamma   90.00
#
_symmetry.space_group_name_H-M   'P 1'
#
loop_
_entity.id
_entity.type
_entity.pdbx_description
1 polymer ?
#
loop_
_entity_poly.entity_id
_entity_poly.type
_entity_poly.pdbx_seq_one_letter_code
_entity_poly.pdbx_strand_id
1 'polypeptide(L)'
;YSHSGVSGRTTIKKGFNFLTSKKEFRKSCKSKNKDNLLVSIDFKACEPNLYLRALGNEISDPDIYEFLSSELKLDVKDRSTLKRGILSVLYGASDSTSSKLLGSSKKNLDKIKKFFKIAEIEKELKEEFNKTGTIYNLYGRPIHSDKSILNKWIQSSAVDFCSLSFLNFVEEFNFDVCYLVHDDMVIDIDRKGYEKIKDIKELHDPYSKLSLPVEITVLSA
;
A
#
# COMPACT_ATOMS: atom_id res chain seq x y z
N TYR A 1 7.57 -0.80 18.79
CA TYR A 1 6.52 -0.40 17.85
C TYR A 1 5.38 0.31 18.59
N SER A 2 4.72 1.24 17.94
CA SER A 2 3.54 1.94 18.44
C SER A 2 2.57 2.17 17.28
N HIS A 3 1.28 1.97 17.53
CA HIS A 3 0.18 2.22 16.58
C HIS A 3 -0.57 3.52 16.89
N SER A 4 0.11 4.53 17.41
CA SER A 4 -0.50 5.79 17.85
C SER A 4 -0.86 6.77 16.73
N GLY A 5 -0.59 6.43 15.48
CA GLY A 5 -0.97 7.25 14.31
C GLY A 5 -2.46 7.11 13.96
N VAL A 6 -3.08 8.20 13.51
CA VAL A 6 -4.50 8.22 13.09
C VAL A 6 -4.79 7.20 11.98
N SER A 7 -3.82 6.91 11.13
CA SER A 7 -3.92 5.90 10.06
C SER A 7 -3.63 4.46 10.53
N GLY A 8 -3.28 4.23 11.79
CA GLY A 8 -2.88 2.91 12.29
C GLY A 8 -1.47 2.46 11.85
N ARG A 9 -0.75 3.27 11.07
CA ARG A 9 0.63 2.93 10.66
C ARG A 9 1.52 2.73 11.89
N THR A 10 2.33 1.69 11.84
CA THR A 10 3.33 1.39 12.86
C THR A 10 4.40 2.47 12.87
N THR A 11 4.80 2.90 14.07
CA THR A 11 5.91 3.83 14.29
C THR A 11 6.89 3.24 15.30
N ILE A 12 8.15 3.62 15.24
CA ILE A 12 9.18 3.23 16.21
C ILE A 12 9.46 4.42 17.12
N LYS A 13 9.11 4.29 18.42
CA LYS A 13 9.35 5.34 19.41
C LYS A 13 10.78 5.35 19.94
N LYS A 14 11.43 4.19 20.01
CA LYS A 14 12.78 4.04 20.58
C LYS A 14 13.50 2.86 19.90
N GLY A 15 14.80 3.02 19.66
CA GLY A 15 15.64 2.00 19.05
C GLY A 15 15.88 2.26 17.56
N PHE A 16 16.42 1.26 16.87
CA PHE A 16 16.73 1.36 15.44
C PHE A 16 15.45 1.43 14.61
N ASN A 17 15.34 2.46 13.75
CA ASN A 17 14.15 2.66 12.95
C ASN A 17 14.23 1.89 11.62
N PHE A 18 13.83 0.63 11.65
CA PHE A 18 13.74 -0.24 10.48
C PHE A 18 12.79 0.29 9.40
N LEU A 19 11.72 1.02 9.81
CA LEU A 19 10.69 1.51 8.90
C LEU A 19 11.24 2.54 7.89
N THR A 20 12.28 3.28 8.28
CA THR A 20 12.92 4.30 7.44
C THR A 20 14.29 3.87 6.92
N SER A 21 14.73 2.66 7.22
CA SER A 21 16.02 2.16 6.77
C SER A 21 16.04 1.96 5.25
N LYS A 22 17.20 2.25 4.63
CA LYS A 22 17.39 2.02 3.20
C LYS A 22 17.27 0.53 2.86
N LYS A 23 16.77 0.22 1.65
CA LYS A 23 16.65 -1.18 1.17
C LYS A 23 17.98 -1.95 1.22
N GLU A 24 19.10 -1.27 0.95
CA GLU A 24 20.44 -1.88 1.02
C GLU A 24 20.79 -2.37 2.42
N PHE A 25 20.37 -1.65 3.45
CA PHE A 25 20.57 -2.10 4.84
C PHE A 25 19.77 -3.37 5.15
N ARG A 26 18.52 -3.45 4.67
CA ARG A 26 17.68 -4.63 4.87
C ARG A 26 18.29 -5.89 4.21
N LYS A 27 18.97 -5.72 3.07
CA LYS A 27 19.70 -6.81 2.39
C LYS A 27 20.92 -7.31 3.17
N SER A 28 21.44 -6.54 4.13
CA SER A 28 22.54 -7.00 4.99
C SER A 28 22.08 -7.83 6.19
N CYS A 29 20.77 -7.87 6.46
CA CYS A 29 20.22 -8.78 7.46
C CYS A 29 20.36 -10.22 6.98
N LYS A 30 20.60 -11.13 7.93
CA LYS A 30 20.75 -12.56 7.65
C LYS A 30 19.87 -13.35 8.60
N SER A 31 19.41 -14.51 8.13
CA SER A 31 18.80 -15.51 9.00
C SER A 31 19.78 -15.97 10.09
N LYS A 32 19.24 -16.35 11.24
CA LYS A 32 20.02 -17.04 12.28
C LYS A 32 20.38 -18.45 11.86
N ASN A 33 19.54 -19.08 11.05
CA ASN A 33 19.76 -20.39 10.49
C ASN A 33 20.44 -20.23 9.12
N LYS A 34 21.62 -20.82 8.95
CA LYS A 34 22.43 -20.72 7.71
C LYS A 34 21.76 -21.34 6.48
N ASP A 35 20.81 -22.24 6.70
CA ASP A 35 20.09 -22.93 5.63
C ASP A 35 18.80 -22.21 5.21
N ASN A 36 18.42 -21.18 5.96
CA ASN A 36 17.22 -20.39 5.69
C ASN A 36 17.49 -19.18 4.80
N LEU A 37 16.42 -18.67 4.23
CA LEU A 37 16.35 -17.46 3.43
C LEU A 37 15.57 -16.40 4.18
N LEU A 38 16.02 -15.14 4.11
CA LEU A 38 15.15 -14.01 4.42
C LEU A 38 14.42 -13.60 3.15
N VAL A 39 13.10 -13.63 3.20
CA VAL A 39 12.24 -13.37 2.05
C VAL A 39 11.33 -12.19 2.37
N SER A 40 11.32 -11.19 1.47
CA SER A 40 10.41 -10.04 1.50
C SER A 40 9.18 -10.36 0.65
N ILE A 41 8.01 -10.03 1.18
CA ILE A 41 6.71 -10.11 0.52
C ILE A 41 6.14 -8.69 0.54
N ASP A 42 6.23 -7.99 -0.59
CA ASP A 42 5.93 -6.56 -0.74
C ASP A 42 4.69 -6.37 -1.62
N PHE A 43 3.67 -5.69 -1.14
CA PHE A 43 2.50 -5.37 -1.95
C PHE A 43 2.83 -4.33 -3.03
N LYS A 44 2.55 -4.66 -4.28
CA LYS A 44 2.77 -3.74 -5.40
C LYS A 44 1.76 -2.60 -5.37
N ALA A 45 2.24 -1.38 -5.13
CA ALA A 45 1.40 -0.17 -5.12
C ALA A 45 0.11 -0.36 -4.29
N CYS A 46 0.25 -0.82 -3.04
CA CYS A 46 -0.85 -1.21 -2.17
C CYS A 46 -2.01 -0.20 -2.15
N GLU A 47 -1.74 1.05 -1.80
CA GLU A 47 -2.78 2.06 -1.61
C GLU A 47 -3.60 2.36 -2.88
N PRO A 48 -3.00 2.64 -4.08
CA PRO A 48 -3.79 2.86 -5.28
C PRO A 48 -4.54 1.60 -5.75
N ASN A 49 -3.94 0.41 -5.62
CA ASN A 49 -4.62 -0.84 -5.97
C ASN A 49 -5.84 -1.08 -5.07
N LEU A 50 -5.66 -0.97 -3.75
CA LEU A 50 -6.74 -1.15 -2.79
C LEU A 50 -7.88 -0.15 -3.05
N TYR A 51 -7.53 1.12 -3.25
CA TYR A 51 -8.51 2.17 -3.49
C TYR A 51 -9.36 1.90 -4.74
N LEU A 52 -8.72 1.59 -5.87
CA LEU A 52 -9.46 1.34 -7.11
C LEU A 52 -10.30 0.06 -7.03
N ARG A 53 -9.79 -1.02 -6.44
CA ARG A 53 -10.55 -2.25 -6.26
C ARG A 53 -11.74 -2.04 -5.30
N ALA A 54 -11.59 -1.24 -4.25
CA ALA A 54 -12.68 -0.86 -3.37
C ALA A 54 -13.78 -0.05 -4.08
N LEU A 55 -13.43 0.69 -5.14
CA LEU A 55 -14.38 1.38 -6.02
C LEU A 55 -15.00 0.47 -7.11
N GLY A 56 -14.70 -0.84 -7.09
CA GLY A 56 -15.19 -1.81 -8.06
C GLY A 56 -14.49 -1.79 -9.41
N ASN A 57 -13.29 -1.20 -9.50
CA ASN A 57 -12.53 -1.25 -10.74
C ASN A 57 -11.79 -2.58 -10.87
N GLU A 58 -11.91 -3.22 -12.02
CA GLU A 58 -11.08 -4.35 -12.40
C GLU A 58 -9.75 -3.84 -12.97
N ILE A 59 -8.65 -4.31 -12.41
CA ILE A 59 -7.29 -3.94 -12.84
C ILE A 59 -6.67 -5.18 -13.45
N SER A 60 -6.54 -5.18 -14.77
CA SER A 60 -6.05 -6.32 -15.55
C SER A 60 -4.53 -6.40 -15.64
N ASP A 61 -3.84 -5.28 -15.44
CA ASP A 61 -2.37 -5.20 -15.53
C ASP A 61 -1.75 -5.35 -14.12
N PRO A 62 -0.70 -6.15 -13.95
CA PRO A 62 0.02 -6.28 -12.69
C PRO A 62 0.73 -4.99 -12.25
N ASP A 63 0.95 -4.04 -13.17
CA ASP A 63 1.45 -2.69 -12.86
C ASP A 63 0.36 -1.64 -13.02
N ILE A 64 -0.22 -1.22 -11.91
CA ILE A 64 -1.29 -0.20 -11.88
C ILE A 64 -0.89 1.13 -12.54
N TYR A 65 0.38 1.50 -12.52
CA TYR A 65 0.82 2.77 -13.11
C TYR A 65 0.85 2.68 -14.64
N GLU A 66 1.24 1.54 -15.20
CA GLU A 66 1.16 1.28 -16.63
C GLU A 66 -0.29 1.17 -17.09
N PHE A 67 -1.12 0.45 -16.34
CA PHE A 67 -2.57 0.41 -16.54
C PHE A 67 -3.16 1.82 -16.62
N LEU A 68 -2.93 2.66 -15.61
CA LEU A 68 -3.46 4.03 -15.56
C LEU A 68 -2.92 4.92 -16.67
N SER A 69 -1.64 4.76 -17.03
CA SER A 69 -1.05 5.50 -18.14
C SER A 69 -1.74 5.20 -19.46
N SER A 70 -1.99 3.92 -19.72
CA SER A 70 -2.66 3.45 -20.93
C SER A 70 -4.13 3.85 -20.96
N GLU A 71 -4.87 3.52 -19.89
CA GLU A 71 -6.32 3.76 -19.77
C GLU A 71 -6.67 5.25 -19.88
N LEU A 72 -5.90 6.10 -19.21
CA LEU A 72 -6.14 7.54 -19.20
C LEU A 72 -5.42 8.28 -20.35
N LYS A 73 -4.65 7.56 -21.16
CA LYS A 73 -3.82 8.15 -22.22
C LYS A 73 -3.00 9.33 -21.69
N LEU A 74 -2.19 9.04 -20.64
CA LEU A 74 -1.36 10.04 -20.00
C LEU A 74 -0.07 10.22 -20.82
N ASP A 75 0.31 11.47 -21.07
CA ASP A 75 1.59 11.81 -21.69
C ASP A 75 2.71 11.89 -20.66
N VAL A 76 2.95 10.75 -19.97
CA VAL A 76 4.03 10.60 -18.98
C VAL A 76 4.70 9.25 -19.23
N LYS A 77 5.97 9.29 -19.60
CA LYS A 77 6.72 8.09 -20.03
C LYS A 77 7.39 7.35 -18.86
N ASP A 78 7.72 8.05 -17.80
CA ASP A 78 8.47 7.48 -16.68
C ASP A 78 7.54 7.00 -15.55
N ARG A 79 7.63 5.71 -15.26
CA ARG A 79 6.86 5.02 -14.21
C ARG A 79 7.04 5.67 -12.83
N SER A 80 8.26 6.10 -12.50
CA SER A 80 8.54 6.71 -11.19
C SER A 80 7.86 8.07 -11.04
N THR A 81 7.76 8.80 -12.11
CA THR A 81 7.05 10.09 -12.21
C THR A 81 5.54 9.88 -12.10
N LEU A 82 4.99 8.88 -12.80
CA LEU A 82 3.58 8.47 -12.64
C LEU A 82 3.27 8.11 -11.19
N LYS A 83 4.07 7.25 -10.57
CA LYS A 83 3.92 6.86 -9.17
C LYS A 83 3.85 8.07 -8.25
N ARG A 84 4.83 8.99 -8.36
CA ARG A 84 4.87 10.20 -7.52
C ARG A 84 3.66 11.10 -7.74
N GLY A 85 3.27 11.30 -9.00
CA GLY A 85 2.12 12.12 -9.36
C GLY A 85 0.81 11.54 -8.83
N ILE A 86 0.55 10.26 -9.05
CA ILE A 86 -0.67 9.57 -8.59
C ILE A 86 -0.75 9.56 -7.07
N LEU A 87 0.33 9.20 -6.37
CA LEU A 87 0.35 9.21 -4.91
C LEU A 87 0.14 10.63 -4.35
N SER A 88 0.67 11.67 -5.01
CA SER A 88 0.43 13.05 -4.57
C SER A 88 -1.03 13.45 -4.64
N VAL A 89 -1.75 12.97 -5.66
CA VAL A 89 -3.21 13.17 -5.79
C VAL A 89 -3.95 12.46 -4.66
N LEU A 90 -3.66 11.19 -4.44
CA LEU A 90 -4.29 10.39 -3.38
C LEU A 90 -4.01 10.96 -1.98
N TYR A 91 -2.86 11.60 -1.80
CA TYR A 91 -2.47 12.21 -0.52
C TYR A 91 -2.95 13.65 -0.35
N GLY A 92 -3.73 14.17 -1.29
CA GLY A 92 -4.34 15.49 -1.19
C GLY A 92 -3.35 16.65 -1.35
N ALA A 93 -2.27 16.44 -2.09
CA ALA A 93 -1.36 17.53 -2.44
C ALA A 93 -2.06 18.56 -3.33
N SER A 94 -1.59 19.81 -3.30
CA SER A 94 -2.15 20.86 -4.17
C SER A 94 -1.99 20.52 -5.65
N ASP A 95 -2.87 21.05 -6.51
CA ASP A 95 -2.81 20.84 -7.95
C ASP A 95 -1.48 21.24 -8.55
N SER A 96 -0.90 22.34 -8.06
CA SER A 96 0.42 22.78 -8.47
C SER A 96 1.51 21.76 -8.14
N THR A 97 1.48 21.22 -6.92
CA THR A 97 2.43 20.19 -6.48
C THR A 97 2.25 18.90 -7.28
N SER A 98 1.01 18.43 -7.44
CA SER A 98 0.72 17.19 -8.17
C SER A 98 1.07 17.29 -9.65
N SER A 99 0.78 18.40 -10.32
CA SER A 99 1.19 18.64 -11.72
C SER A 99 2.72 18.67 -11.87
N LYS A 100 3.42 19.31 -10.94
CA LYS A 100 4.89 19.33 -10.95
C LYS A 100 5.48 17.93 -10.76
N LEU A 101 4.95 17.14 -9.84
CA LEU A 101 5.41 15.77 -9.57
C LEU A 101 5.06 14.82 -10.71
N LEU A 102 3.92 15.01 -11.35
CA LEU A 102 3.49 14.27 -12.53
C LEU A 102 4.30 14.66 -13.80
N GLY A 103 4.97 15.81 -13.78
CA GLY A 103 5.68 16.34 -14.95
C GLY A 103 4.76 16.56 -16.16
N SER A 104 3.48 16.86 -15.92
CA SER A 104 2.46 16.86 -16.96
C SER A 104 1.43 17.98 -16.77
N SER A 105 0.60 18.17 -17.79
CA SER A 105 -0.41 19.22 -17.85
C SER A 105 -1.52 19.04 -16.80
N LYS A 106 -2.19 20.12 -16.45
CA LYS A 106 -3.40 20.10 -15.62
C LYS A 106 -4.47 19.13 -16.16
N LYS A 107 -4.59 19.03 -17.48
CA LYS A 107 -5.54 18.10 -18.12
C LYS A 107 -5.31 16.63 -17.70
N ASN A 108 -4.06 16.19 -17.58
CA ASN A 108 -3.76 14.82 -17.13
C ASN A 108 -4.03 14.66 -15.63
N LEU A 109 -3.77 15.69 -14.84
CA LEU A 109 -4.14 15.70 -13.43
C LEU A 109 -5.65 15.56 -13.24
N ASP A 110 -6.45 16.31 -14.01
CA ASP A 110 -7.91 16.26 -13.95
C ASP A 110 -8.44 14.86 -14.35
N LYS A 111 -7.83 14.21 -15.36
CA LYS A 111 -8.19 12.83 -15.71
C LYS A 111 -7.96 11.86 -14.55
N ILE A 112 -6.80 11.95 -13.89
CA ILE A 112 -6.47 11.11 -12.73
C ILE A 112 -7.48 11.35 -11.61
N LYS A 113 -7.73 12.60 -11.23
CA LYS A 113 -8.69 12.95 -10.17
C LYS A 113 -10.08 12.42 -10.47
N LYS A 114 -10.55 12.55 -11.72
CA LYS A 114 -11.84 12.04 -12.15
C LYS A 114 -11.90 10.52 -12.09
N PHE A 115 -10.86 9.83 -12.57
CA PHE A 115 -10.81 8.37 -12.56
C PHE A 115 -10.87 7.81 -11.13
N PHE A 116 -10.12 8.42 -10.22
CA PHE A 116 -10.14 8.08 -8.80
C PHE A 116 -11.34 8.66 -8.03
N LYS A 117 -12.27 9.36 -8.68
CA LYS A 117 -13.44 9.99 -8.04
C LYS A 117 -13.09 10.80 -6.78
N ILE A 118 -11.93 11.48 -6.80
CA ILE A 118 -11.35 12.14 -5.62
C ILE A 118 -12.33 13.10 -4.96
N ALA A 119 -12.95 14.00 -5.75
CA ALA A 119 -13.84 15.02 -5.21
C ALA A 119 -15.14 14.43 -4.62
N GLU A 120 -15.66 13.36 -5.24
CA GLU A 120 -16.88 12.68 -4.82
C GLU A 120 -16.66 11.98 -3.47
N ILE A 121 -15.64 11.13 -3.39
CA ILE A 121 -15.33 10.39 -2.16
C ILE A 121 -14.92 11.33 -1.02
N GLU A 122 -14.11 12.36 -1.33
CA GLU A 122 -13.72 13.33 -0.31
C GLU A 122 -14.92 14.10 0.25
N LYS A 123 -15.91 14.41 -0.60
CA LYS A 123 -17.16 15.04 -0.19
C LYS A 123 -17.96 14.11 0.72
N GLU A 124 -18.16 12.86 0.33
CA GLU A 124 -18.89 11.86 1.14
C GLU A 124 -18.26 11.67 2.52
N LEU A 125 -16.93 11.49 2.57
CA LEU A 125 -16.22 11.35 3.83
C LEU A 125 -16.33 12.60 4.72
N LYS A 126 -16.29 13.80 4.15
CA LYS A 126 -16.48 15.06 4.89
C LYS A 126 -17.91 15.19 5.42
N GLU A 127 -18.92 14.83 4.63
CA GLU A 127 -20.32 14.86 5.06
C GLU A 127 -20.56 13.88 6.21
N GLU A 128 -19.99 12.67 6.16
CA GLU A 128 -20.05 11.70 7.25
C GLU A 128 -19.36 12.24 8.51
N PHE A 129 -18.13 12.75 8.36
CA PHE A 129 -17.38 13.34 9.47
C PHE A 129 -18.14 14.51 10.14
N ASN A 130 -18.73 15.40 9.36
CA ASN A 130 -19.49 16.54 9.89
C ASN A 130 -20.73 16.12 10.67
N LYS A 131 -21.31 14.96 10.36
CA LYS A 131 -22.48 14.42 11.09
C LYS A 131 -22.09 13.73 12.40
N THR A 132 -20.98 13.01 12.40
CA THR A 132 -20.65 12.06 13.48
C THR A 132 -19.34 12.37 14.22
N GLY A 133 -18.49 13.26 13.68
CA GLY A 133 -17.13 13.51 14.17
C GLY A 133 -16.16 12.34 13.88
N THR A 134 -16.60 11.34 13.13
CA THR A 134 -15.82 10.12 12.86
C THR A 134 -16.16 9.57 11.48
N ILE A 135 -15.17 9.08 10.76
CA ILE A 135 -15.38 8.23 9.59
C ILE A 135 -14.78 6.85 9.86
N TYR A 136 -15.20 5.87 9.08
CA TYR A 136 -14.67 4.51 9.19
C TYR A 136 -13.94 4.14 7.92
N ASN A 137 -12.79 3.47 8.05
CA ASN A 137 -12.09 2.90 6.90
C ASN A 137 -12.84 1.65 6.37
N LEU A 138 -12.30 1.00 5.34
CA LEU A 138 -12.91 -0.20 4.72
C LEU A 138 -13.12 -1.37 5.70
N TYR A 139 -12.43 -1.38 6.83
CA TYR A 139 -12.46 -2.42 7.86
C TYR A 139 -13.16 -2.01 9.16
N GLY A 140 -13.84 -0.86 9.14
CA GLY A 140 -14.55 -0.38 10.32
C GLY A 140 -13.65 0.27 11.38
N ARG A 141 -12.38 0.57 11.08
CA ARG A 141 -11.53 1.32 11.99
C ARG A 141 -11.93 2.78 12.03
N PRO A 142 -12.20 3.36 13.22
CA PRO A 142 -12.58 4.77 13.33
C PRO A 142 -11.41 5.72 13.06
N ILE A 143 -11.70 6.84 12.37
CA ILE A 143 -10.78 7.93 12.07
C ILE A 143 -11.39 9.23 12.58
N HIS A 144 -10.78 9.82 13.60
CA HIS A 144 -11.25 11.04 14.27
C HIS A 144 -10.49 12.28 13.77
N SER A 145 -10.47 12.51 12.47
CA SER A 145 -9.77 13.66 11.90
C SER A 145 -10.23 13.99 10.49
N ASP A 146 -10.58 15.26 10.28
CA ASP A 146 -10.98 15.82 9.00
C ASP A 146 -9.81 16.26 8.10
N LYS A 147 -8.62 16.45 8.68
CA LYS A 147 -7.43 16.87 7.92
C LYS A 147 -6.97 15.75 7.00
N SER A 148 -6.86 16.06 5.70
CA SER A 148 -6.46 15.09 4.67
C SER A 148 -7.29 13.78 4.78
N ILE A 149 -8.59 13.94 4.89
CA ILE A 149 -9.54 12.87 5.23
C ILE A 149 -9.40 11.65 4.30
N LEU A 150 -9.34 11.90 2.99
CA LEU A 150 -9.18 10.86 1.99
C LEU A 150 -7.85 10.09 2.16
N ASN A 151 -6.74 10.82 2.35
CA ASN A 151 -5.44 10.19 2.58
C ASN A 151 -5.46 9.28 3.81
N LYS A 152 -6.04 9.74 4.93
CA LYS A 152 -6.15 8.93 6.15
C LYS A 152 -7.03 7.71 5.94
N TRP A 153 -8.13 7.86 5.22
CA TRP A 153 -9.02 6.77 4.88
C TRP A 153 -8.28 5.70 4.04
N ILE A 154 -7.56 6.12 2.99
CA ILE A 154 -6.77 5.21 2.14
C ILE A 154 -5.67 4.52 2.94
N GLN A 155 -4.86 5.30 3.67
CA GLN A 155 -3.74 4.75 4.44
C GLN A 155 -4.19 3.79 5.53
N SER A 156 -5.27 4.14 6.26
CA SER A 156 -5.82 3.29 7.31
C SER A 156 -6.37 1.98 6.74
N SER A 157 -7.08 2.05 5.61
CA SER A 157 -7.59 0.87 4.92
C SER A 157 -6.45 -0.03 4.43
N ALA A 158 -5.38 0.56 3.87
CA ALA A 158 -4.21 -0.20 3.40
C ALA A 158 -3.46 -0.90 4.55
N VAL A 159 -3.34 -0.24 5.71
CA VAL A 159 -2.72 -0.86 6.90
C VAL A 159 -3.51 -2.08 7.35
N ASP A 160 -4.84 -1.99 7.41
CA ASP A 160 -5.68 -3.11 7.84
C ASP A 160 -5.69 -4.23 6.79
N PHE A 161 -5.78 -3.89 5.51
CA PHE A 161 -5.65 -4.87 4.43
C PHE A 161 -4.34 -5.64 4.51
N CYS A 162 -3.20 -4.94 4.58
CA CYS A 162 -1.88 -5.59 4.67
C CYS A 162 -1.78 -6.49 5.91
N SER A 163 -2.22 -5.98 7.06
CA SER A 163 -2.15 -6.72 8.32
C SER A 163 -2.96 -8.01 8.28
N LEU A 164 -4.18 -7.96 7.75
CA LEU A 164 -5.08 -9.11 7.66
C LEU A 164 -4.61 -10.11 6.59
N SER A 165 -4.12 -9.62 5.45
CA SER A 165 -3.57 -10.47 4.39
C SER A 165 -2.30 -11.18 4.85
N PHE A 166 -1.40 -10.48 5.55
CA PHE A 166 -0.18 -11.08 6.09
C PHE A 166 -0.49 -12.09 7.21
N LEU A 167 -1.46 -11.78 8.08
CA LEU A 167 -1.88 -12.73 9.12
C LEU A 167 -2.43 -14.01 8.48
N ASN A 168 -3.34 -13.88 7.53
CA ASN A 168 -3.91 -15.02 6.80
C ASN A 168 -2.80 -15.86 6.13
N PHE A 169 -1.85 -15.21 5.48
CA PHE A 169 -0.71 -15.87 4.84
C PHE A 169 0.17 -16.62 5.85
N VAL A 170 0.48 -16.01 6.99
CA VAL A 170 1.29 -16.63 8.05
C VAL A 170 0.57 -17.82 8.67
N GLU A 171 -0.73 -17.71 8.90
CA GLU A 171 -1.54 -18.83 9.41
C GLU A 171 -1.61 -20.01 8.43
N GLU A 172 -1.74 -19.72 7.12
CA GLU A 172 -1.77 -20.76 6.09
C GLU A 172 -0.47 -21.53 5.97
N PHE A 173 0.67 -20.84 6.01
CA PHE A 173 1.98 -21.45 5.77
C PHE A 173 2.82 -21.71 7.03
N ASN A 174 2.40 -21.17 8.18
CA ASN A 174 3.07 -21.29 9.47
C ASN A 174 4.54 -20.84 9.44
N PHE A 175 4.80 -19.61 8.99
CA PHE A 175 6.13 -19.04 8.90
C PHE A 175 6.46 -18.08 10.06
N ASP A 176 7.76 -17.96 10.36
CA ASP A 176 8.27 -17.00 11.32
C ASP A 176 8.42 -15.61 10.66
N VAL A 177 7.70 -14.62 11.20
CA VAL A 177 7.80 -13.22 10.77
C VAL A 177 8.97 -12.56 11.46
N CYS A 178 9.92 -12.05 10.68
CA CYS A 178 11.04 -11.27 11.20
C CYS A 178 10.62 -9.83 11.53
N TYR A 179 9.98 -9.16 10.58
CA TYR A 179 9.49 -7.80 10.77
C TYR A 179 8.48 -7.38 9.69
N LEU A 180 7.75 -6.32 9.98
CA LEU A 180 6.81 -5.66 9.08
C LEU A 180 7.26 -4.22 8.84
N VAL A 181 7.24 -3.78 7.58
CA VAL A 181 7.54 -2.39 7.18
C VAL A 181 6.45 -1.93 6.23
N HIS A 182 5.42 -1.29 6.76
CA HIS A 182 4.26 -0.82 6.00
C HIS A 182 3.53 -1.95 5.25
N ASP A 183 3.74 -2.02 3.95
CA ASP A 183 3.19 -2.98 2.99
C ASP A 183 4.17 -4.11 2.62
N ASP A 184 5.26 -4.26 3.38
CA ASP A 184 6.30 -5.26 3.21
C ASP A 184 6.43 -6.12 4.48
N MET A 185 6.35 -7.43 4.34
CA MET A 185 6.61 -8.42 5.38
C MET A 185 7.87 -9.20 5.05
N VAL A 186 8.77 -9.33 6.04
CA VAL A 186 9.95 -10.19 5.90
C VAL A 186 9.82 -11.40 6.81
N ILE A 187 9.98 -12.57 6.21
CA ILE A 187 9.92 -13.88 6.87
C ILE A 187 11.26 -14.58 6.81
N ASP A 188 11.51 -15.45 7.79
CA ASP A 188 12.64 -16.39 7.83
C ASP A 188 12.12 -17.79 7.48
N ILE A 189 12.63 -18.39 6.41
CA ILE A 189 12.03 -19.57 5.81
C ILE A 189 13.09 -20.49 5.22
N ASP A 190 12.92 -21.80 5.33
CA ASP A 190 13.77 -22.78 4.67
C ASP A 190 13.51 -22.81 3.14
N ARG A 191 14.43 -23.45 2.40
CA ARG A 191 14.31 -23.55 0.94
C ARG A 191 13.05 -24.28 0.48
N LYS A 192 12.58 -25.27 1.24
CA LYS A 192 11.34 -26.02 0.90
C LYS A 192 10.10 -25.14 1.06
N GLY A 193 10.08 -24.33 2.12
CA GLY A 193 9.03 -23.34 2.33
C GLY A 193 9.02 -22.29 1.22
N TYR A 194 10.21 -21.77 0.83
CA TYR A 194 10.32 -20.81 -0.26
C TYR A 194 9.76 -21.34 -1.59
N GLU A 195 10.05 -22.60 -1.93
CA GLU A 195 9.51 -23.23 -3.14
C GLU A 195 7.97 -23.28 -3.18
N LYS A 196 7.31 -23.29 -2.02
CA LYS A 196 5.84 -23.27 -1.94
C LYS A 196 5.24 -21.88 -2.23
N ILE A 197 5.98 -20.81 -1.94
CA ILE A 197 5.44 -19.45 -2.00
C ILE A 197 5.98 -18.61 -3.16
N LYS A 198 7.13 -18.92 -3.74
CA LYS A 198 7.83 -18.11 -4.74
C LYS A 198 6.99 -17.68 -5.95
N ASP A 199 5.98 -18.48 -6.29
CA ASP A 199 5.11 -18.24 -7.44
C ASP A 199 3.77 -17.57 -7.09
N ILE A 200 3.54 -17.26 -5.81
CA ILE A 200 2.36 -16.53 -5.38
C ILE A 200 2.42 -15.09 -5.92
N LYS A 201 1.37 -14.66 -6.59
CA LYS A 201 1.30 -13.36 -7.27
C LYS A 201 0.42 -12.36 -6.57
N GLU A 202 -0.51 -12.82 -5.75
CA GLU A 202 -1.46 -11.99 -5.02
C GLU A 202 -1.69 -12.55 -3.61
N LEU A 203 -1.94 -11.66 -2.66
CA LEU A 203 -2.46 -12.02 -1.35
C LEU A 203 -3.84 -11.39 -1.17
N HIS A 204 -4.70 -12.06 -0.44
CA HIS A 204 -6.04 -11.61 -0.13
C HIS A 204 -6.25 -11.48 1.37
N ASP A 205 -7.12 -10.58 1.76
CA ASP A 205 -7.63 -10.57 3.13
C ASP A 205 -8.94 -11.38 3.22
N PRO A 206 -9.17 -12.06 4.33
CA PRO A 206 -10.32 -12.95 4.46
C PRO A 206 -11.67 -12.21 4.59
N TYR A 207 -11.68 -10.91 4.83
CA TYR A 207 -12.90 -10.14 5.14
C TYR A 207 -13.45 -9.40 3.93
N SER A 208 -12.64 -8.61 3.23
CA SER A 208 -13.11 -7.83 2.09
C SER A 208 -13.17 -8.63 0.79
N LYS A 209 -12.55 -9.81 0.75
CA LYS A 209 -12.36 -10.65 -0.45
C LYS A 209 -11.56 -9.95 -1.56
N LEU A 210 -10.89 -8.85 -1.24
CA LEU A 210 -9.99 -8.18 -2.17
C LEU A 210 -8.65 -8.92 -2.21
N SER A 211 -8.06 -9.00 -3.41
CA SER A 211 -6.70 -9.49 -3.61
C SER A 211 -5.85 -8.39 -4.17
N LEU A 212 -4.61 -8.27 -3.71
CA LEU A 212 -3.65 -7.32 -4.26
C LEU A 212 -2.37 -8.04 -4.68
N PRO A 213 -1.73 -7.55 -5.77
CA PRO A 213 -0.50 -8.14 -6.28
C PRO A 213 0.66 -7.94 -5.30
N VAL A 214 1.48 -8.99 -5.16
CA VAL A 214 2.71 -8.98 -4.35
C VAL A 214 3.93 -9.29 -5.19
N GLU A 215 5.08 -8.89 -4.69
CA GLU A 215 6.39 -9.30 -5.14
C GLU A 215 7.10 -10.07 -4.03
N ILE A 216 7.54 -11.28 -4.33
CA ILE A 216 8.29 -12.12 -3.38
C ILE A 216 9.76 -12.12 -3.79
N THR A 217 10.63 -11.63 -2.92
CA THR A 217 12.04 -11.41 -3.20
C THR A 217 12.93 -11.98 -2.10
N VAL A 218 13.94 -12.76 -2.47
CA VAL A 218 14.99 -13.19 -1.52
C VAL A 218 15.89 -12.00 -1.21
N LEU A 219 15.97 -11.61 0.06
CA LEU A 219 16.84 -10.54 0.55
C LEU A 219 18.25 -11.02 0.84
N SER A 220 18.36 -12.18 1.48
CA SER A 220 19.62 -12.83 1.78
C SER A 220 19.44 -14.34 1.90
N ALA A 221 20.53 -15.06 1.64
CA ALA A 221 20.65 -16.51 1.79
C ALA A 221 21.81 -16.83 2.74
#